data_3dfff161f01298041620fc206618baf4
#
_entry.id   3dfff161f01298041620fc206618baf4
#
_cell.length_a   1.000
_cell.length_b   1.000
_cell.length_c   1.000
_cell.angle_alpha   90.00
_cell.angle_beta   90.00
_cell.angle_gamma   90.00
#
_symmetry.space_group_name_H-M   'P 1'
#
loop_
_entity.id
_entity.type
_entity.pdbx_description
1 polymer ?
#
loop_
_entity_poly.entity_id
_entity_poly.type
_entity_poly.pdbx_seq_one_letter_code
_entity_poly.pdbx_strand_id
1 'polypeptide(L)'
;MNWFKQFLFLPLFFSFASARAQNAWVLKEEENGIKIYSRHGAAKFDEIRGELVVKARLTDIASLLLDVNEYTQWSYNVTRAYILKQLSADELYFYTTVKTAWPASDRDVVAHLKITQDSITKMMTVHTISEPNLIPATKDLVRVPFSDETWKVTPLSATESRITYYLQIDPGGAAPAWLINLFSTKAPMESFKKFLIQVQKPKYKQSFIGFIRN
;
A
#
# COMPACT_ATOMS: atom_id res chain seq x y z
N MET A 1 12.35 -13.11 79.90
CA MET A 1 12.63 -11.83 79.19
C MET A 1 12.68 -12.17 77.73
N ASN A 2 11.48 -12.10 77.07
CA ASN A 2 11.23 -12.63 75.72
C ASN A 2 11.44 -11.52 74.65
N TRP A 3 12.40 -11.72 73.78
CA TRP A 3 12.61 -10.84 72.66
C TRP A 3 11.88 -11.43 71.46
N PHE A 4 10.72 -10.83 71.05
CA PHE A 4 10.02 -11.07 69.80
C PHE A 4 10.76 -10.30 68.66
N LYS A 5 11.42 -11.03 67.76
CA LYS A 5 11.93 -10.47 66.52
C LYS A 5 10.77 -10.41 65.57
N GLN A 6 10.27 -9.19 65.28
CA GLN A 6 9.32 -8.93 64.17
C GLN A 6 10.09 -8.97 62.84
N PHE A 7 9.81 -9.97 62.02
CA PHE A 7 10.23 -10.01 60.64
C PHE A 7 9.26 -9.16 59.80
N LEU A 8 9.80 -8.01 59.34
CA LEU A 8 9.08 -7.15 58.39
C LEU A 8 9.16 -7.79 57.01
N PHE A 9 8.07 -8.41 56.53
CA PHE A 9 7.93 -8.91 55.19
C PHE A 9 7.57 -7.73 54.26
N LEU A 10 8.55 -7.27 53.46
CA LEU A 10 8.34 -6.24 52.46
C LEU A 10 7.85 -6.96 51.17
N PRO A 11 6.60 -6.74 50.69
CA PRO A 11 6.16 -7.35 49.46
C PRO A 11 6.84 -6.63 48.27
N LEU A 12 7.66 -7.39 47.54
CA LEU A 12 8.28 -6.95 46.32
C LEU A 12 7.17 -6.91 45.21
N PHE A 13 6.59 -5.73 44.94
CA PHE A 13 5.71 -5.53 43.83
C PHE A 13 6.51 -5.60 42.52
N PHE A 14 6.50 -6.76 41.87
CA PHE A 14 6.93 -6.90 40.49
C PHE A 14 5.91 -6.18 39.60
N SER A 15 6.16 -4.91 39.28
CA SER A 15 5.44 -4.21 38.22
C SER A 15 5.85 -4.84 36.88
N PHE A 16 5.04 -5.75 36.34
CA PHE A 16 5.14 -6.16 34.97
C PHE A 16 4.80 -4.94 34.11
N ALA A 17 5.80 -4.20 33.68
CA ALA A 17 5.67 -3.24 32.60
C ALA A 17 5.28 -4.03 31.35
N SER A 18 4.00 -4.04 31.01
CA SER A 18 3.52 -4.50 29.72
C SER A 18 4.12 -3.55 28.68
N ALA A 19 5.29 -3.89 28.15
CA ALA A 19 5.80 -3.28 26.94
C ALA A 19 4.77 -3.57 25.85
N ARG A 20 3.85 -2.64 25.62
CA ARG A 20 2.94 -2.69 24.49
C ARG A 20 3.81 -2.78 23.24
N ALA A 21 3.67 -3.86 22.51
CA ALA A 21 4.25 -4.03 21.20
C ALA A 21 3.54 -3.01 20.26
N GLN A 22 3.99 -1.76 20.33
CA GLN A 22 3.37 -0.60 19.67
C GLN A 22 3.56 -0.63 18.14
N ASN A 23 4.32 -1.62 17.62
CA ASN A 23 4.71 -1.73 16.20
C ASN A 23 4.33 -3.07 15.54
N ALA A 24 3.46 -3.88 16.15
CA ALA A 24 3.04 -5.15 15.55
C ALA A 24 1.99 -4.93 14.44
N TRP A 25 2.16 -5.66 13.32
CA TRP A 25 1.15 -5.73 12.29
C TRP A 25 -0.10 -6.48 12.79
N VAL A 26 -1.27 -5.86 12.69
CA VAL A 26 -2.55 -6.44 13.07
C VAL A 26 -3.34 -6.77 11.81
N LEU A 27 -3.74 -8.04 11.66
CA LEU A 27 -4.63 -8.47 10.57
C LEU A 27 -5.98 -7.77 10.71
N LYS A 28 -6.40 -7.07 9.67
CA LYS A 28 -7.67 -6.33 9.61
C LYS A 28 -8.72 -7.06 8.78
N GLU A 29 -8.29 -7.66 7.67
CA GLU A 29 -9.18 -8.35 6.75
C GLU A 29 -8.42 -9.48 6.03
N GLU A 30 -9.10 -10.61 5.81
CA GLU A 30 -8.60 -11.71 4.99
C GLU A 30 -9.74 -12.26 4.14
N GLU A 31 -9.54 -12.27 2.82
CA GLU A 31 -10.50 -12.81 1.86
C GLU A 31 -9.80 -13.38 0.63
N ASN A 32 -10.16 -14.59 0.24
CA ASN A 32 -9.64 -15.26 -0.97
C ASN A 32 -8.10 -15.28 -1.07
N GLY A 33 -7.39 -15.43 0.07
CA GLY A 33 -5.93 -15.43 0.12
C GLY A 33 -5.27 -14.05 0.07
N ILE A 34 -6.06 -12.98 0.05
CA ILE A 34 -5.61 -11.59 0.22
C ILE A 34 -5.68 -11.27 1.69
N LYS A 35 -4.59 -10.76 2.26
CA LYS A 35 -4.51 -10.35 3.68
C LYS A 35 -4.16 -8.87 3.78
N ILE A 36 -4.92 -8.14 4.55
CA ILE A 36 -4.67 -6.72 4.85
C ILE A 36 -4.35 -6.58 6.33
N TYR A 37 -3.24 -5.94 6.60
CA TYR A 37 -2.77 -5.62 7.94
C TYR A 37 -2.65 -4.11 8.10
N SER A 38 -2.79 -3.63 9.32
CA SER A 38 -2.33 -2.28 9.68
C SER A 38 -1.44 -2.32 10.91
N ARG A 39 -0.60 -1.30 11.06
CA ARG A 39 0.11 -1.00 12.29
C ARG A 39 0.11 0.49 12.54
N HIS A 40 0.08 0.87 13.80
CA HIS A 40 0.27 2.26 14.19
C HIS A 40 1.76 2.58 14.14
N GLY A 41 2.15 3.45 13.20
CA GLY A 41 3.52 3.91 13.04
C GLY A 41 3.82 5.18 13.83
N ALA A 42 5.00 5.78 13.59
CA ALA A 42 5.38 7.07 14.16
C ALA A 42 4.60 8.25 13.54
N ALA A 43 4.03 8.07 12.38
CA ALA A 43 3.26 9.08 11.67
C ALA A 43 1.79 9.13 12.15
N LYS A 44 1.07 10.19 11.76
CA LYS A 44 -0.33 10.42 12.11
C LYS A 44 -1.28 9.33 11.62
N PHE A 45 -0.96 8.67 10.51
CA PHE A 45 -1.79 7.64 9.90
C PHE A 45 -1.13 6.26 9.98
N ASP A 46 -1.95 5.23 10.08
CA ASP A 46 -1.49 3.85 10.11
C ASP A 46 -0.76 3.47 8.82
N GLU A 47 0.25 2.63 8.96
CA GLU A 47 0.84 1.93 7.84
C GLU A 47 -0.01 0.70 7.50
N ILE A 48 -0.17 0.43 6.20
CA ILE A 48 -0.95 -0.68 5.67
C ILE A 48 0.00 -1.65 4.98
N ARG A 49 -0.25 -2.94 5.16
CA ARG A 49 0.42 -4.01 4.43
C ARG A 49 -0.60 -4.94 3.82
N GLY A 50 -0.47 -5.19 2.51
CA GLY A 50 -1.23 -6.18 1.77
C GLY A 50 -0.34 -7.38 1.42
N GLU A 51 -0.86 -8.59 1.50
CA GLU A 51 -0.16 -9.82 1.09
C GLU A 51 -1.08 -10.67 0.22
N LEU A 52 -0.58 -11.08 -0.93
CA LEU A 52 -1.30 -11.98 -1.84
C LEU A 52 -0.33 -12.77 -2.73
N VAL A 53 -0.83 -13.88 -3.26
CA VAL A 53 -0.14 -14.65 -4.29
C VAL A 53 -0.94 -14.57 -5.57
N VAL A 54 -0.25 -14.37 -6.69
CA VAL A 54 -0.88 -14.19 -8.00
C VAL A 54 -0.24 -15.09 -9.06
N LYS A 55 -1.06 -15.74 -9.89
CA LYS A 55 -0.61 -16.50 -11.05
C LYS A 55 -0.23 -15.55 -12.20
N ALA A 56 0.89 -14.86 -12.03
CA ALA A 56 1.42 -13.90 -13.00
C ALA A 56 2.95 -13.82 -12.88
N ARG A 57 3.61 -13.57 -14.02
CA ARG A 57 5.05 -13.30 -14.10
C ARG A 57 5.33 -11.87 -13.62
N LEU A 58 6.58 -11.58 -13.31
CA LEU A 58 6.99 -10.21 -12.97
C LEU A 58 6.67 -9.22 -14.08
N THR A 59 6.90 -9.59 -15.35
CA THR A 59 6.58 -8.76 -16.51
C THR A 59 5.08 -8.49 -16.65
N ASP A 60 4.21 -9.46 -16.34
CA ASP A 60 2.76 -9.28 -16.39
C ASP A 60 2.32 -8.22 -15.37
N ILE A 61 2.85 -8.32 -14.15
CA ILE A 61 2.57 -7.39 -13.04
C ILE A 61 3.12 -6.00 -13.35
N ALA A 62 4.38 -5.91 -13.79
CA ALA A 62 5.01 -4.64 -14.16
C ALA A 62 4.22 -3.92 -15.26
N SER A 63 3.78 -4.67 -16.30
CA SER A 63 2.97 -4.12 -17.39
C SER A 63 1.64 -3.53 -16.90
N LEU A 64 0.97 -4.20 -15.96
CA LEU A 64 -0.28 -3.68 -15.39
C LEU A 64 -0.03 -2.44 -14.53
N LEU A 65 1.04 -2.41 -13.73
CA LEU A 65 1.36 -1.27 -12.87
C LEU A 65 1.87 -0.05 -13.65
N LEU A 66 2.49 -0.25 -14.83
CA LEU A 66 2.88 0.84 -15.73
C LEU A 66 1.71 1.35 -16.61
N ASP A 67 0.65 0.57 -16.76
CA ASP A 67 -0.52 0.94 -17.56
C ASP A 67 -1.49 1.82 -16.75
N VAL A 68 -1.02 3.03 -16.43
CA VAL A 68 -1.75 4.00 -15.60
C VAL A 68 -3.16 4.27 -16.11
N ASN A 69 -3.37 4.30 -17.43
CA ASN A 69 -4.68 4.58 -18.02
C ASN A 69 -5.73 3.52 -17.64
N GLU A 70 -5.31 2.31 -17.28
CA GLU A 70 -6.19 1.22 -16.85
C GLU A 70 -6.43 1.19 -15.32
N TYR A 71 -5.89 2.12 -14.54
CA TYR A 71 -6.13 2.17 -13.08
C TYR A 71 -7.61 2.32 -12.74
N THR A 72 -8.39 2.95 -13.61
CA THR A 72 -9.86 3.03 -13.47
C THR A 72 -10.55 1.66 -13.48
N GLN A 73 -9.90 0.61 -13.98
CA GLN A 73 -10.47 -0.72 -14.09
C GLN A 73 -10.25 -1.57 -12.83
N TRP A 74 -9.17 -1.31 -12.09
CA TRP A 74 -8.80 -2.15 -10.96
C TRP A 74 -8.55 -1.40 -9.64
N SER A 75 -8.04 -0.18 -9.69
CA SER A 75 -7.82 0.59 -8.48
C SER A 75 -9.15 1.14 -7.93
N TYR A 76 -9.35 0.98 -6.64
CA TYR A 76 -10.63 1.28 -5.99
C TYR A 76 -11.05 2.74 -6.19
N ASN A 77 -12.26 2.92 -6.74
CA ASN A 77 -12.87 4.23 -6.98
C ASN A 77 -12.01 5.24 -7.76
N VAL A 78 -10.99 4.81 -8.46
CA VAL A 78 -10.27 5.67 -9.40
C VAL A 78 -11.20 5.95 -10.58
N THR A 79 -11.47 7.23 -10.84
CA THR A 79 -12.38 7.69 -11.91
C THR A 79 -11.64 8.28 -13.10
N ARG A 80 -10.40 8.70 -12.87
CA ARG A 80 -9.52 9.23 -13.93
C ARG A 80 -8.08 8.86 -13.59
N ALA A 81 -7.32 8.45 -14.62
CA ALA A 81 -5.89 8.17 -14.49
C ALA A 81 -5.19 8.44 -15.82
N TYR A 82 -4.02 9.07 -15.80
CA TYR A 82 -3.20 9.31 -16.98
C TYR A 82 -1.76 9.65 -16.62
N ILE A 83 -0.85 9.39 -17.55
CA ILE A 83 0.55 9.73 -17.42
C ILE A 83 0.74 11.24 -17.64
N LEU A 84 1.37 11.91 -16.68
CA LEU A 84 1.77 13.31 -16.80
C LEU A 84 3.07 13.46 -17.58
N LYS A 85 4.03 12.59 -17.27
CA LYS A 85 5.36 12.62 -17.91
C LYS A 85 6.02 11.25 -17.80
N GLN A 86 6.47 10.72 -18.93
CA GLN A 86 7.34 9.55 -18.98
C GLN A 86 8.80 10.00 -18.84
N LEU A 87 9.55 9.44 -17.90
CA LEU A 87 10.97 9.75 -17.70
C LEU A 87 11.86 8.70 -18.37
N SER A 88 11.50 7.42 -18.19
CA SER A 88 12.17 6.26 -18.80
C SER A 88 11.17 5.12 -18.97
N ALA A 89 11.60 3.94 -19.40
CA ALA A 89 10.72 2.77 -19.51
C ALA A 89 10.20 2.28 -18.14
N ASP A 90 10.94 2.56 -17.06
CA ASP A 90 10.71 2.11 -15.69
C ASP A 90 10.27 3.25 -14.74
N GLU A 91 10.11 4.50 -15.25
CA GLU A 91 9.91 5.67 -14.40
C GLU A 91 8.97 6.70 -15.03
N LEU A 92 7.96 7.15 -14.30
CA LEU A 92 6.97 8.11 -14.79
C LEU A 92 6.31 8.92 -13.67
N TYR A 93 5.75 10.08 -14.03
CA TYR A 93 4.78 10.82 -13.22
C TYR A 93 3.38 10.58 -13.74
N PHE A 94 2.43 10.41 -12.84
CA PHE A 94 1.03 10.22 -13.20
C PHE A 94 0.07 11.00 -12.30
N TYR A 95 -1.16 11.09 -12.76
CA TYR A 95 -2.27 11.72 -12.08
C TYR A 95 -3.42 10.74 -11.96
N THR A 96 -4.09 10.72 -10.80
CA THR A 96 -5.36 10.02 -10.60
C THR A 96 -6.36 10.86 -9.85
N THR A 97 -7.66 10.60 -10.07
CA THR A 97 -8.75 11.07 -9.21
C THR A 97 -9.45 9.89 -8.58
N VAL A 98 -9.75 10.01 -7.30
CA VAL A 98 -10.42 8.98 -6.49
C VAL A 98 -11.75 9.53 -5.99
N LYS A 99 -12.84 8.88 -6.36
CA LYS A 99 -14.17 9.23 -5.87
C LYS A 99 -14.34 8.81 -4.42
N THR A 100 -14.87 9.73 -3.61
CA THR A 100 -15.21 9.48 -2.21
C THR A 100 -16.69 9.63 -1.98
N ALA A 101 -17.20 9.05 -0.87
CA ALA A 101 -18.60 9.21 -0.50
C ALA A 101 -18.84 10.59 0.14
N TRP A 102 -19.98 11.18 -0.17
CA TRP A 102 -20.44 12.38 0.53
C TRP A 102 -20.50 12.14 2.06
N PRO A 103 -20.13 13.09 2.92
CA PRO A 103 -19.84 14.50 2.64
C PRO A 103 -18.36 14.80 2.32
N ALA A 104 -17.50 13.82 2.13
CA ALA A 104 -16.10 14.05 1.80
C ALA A 104 -15.94 14.41 0.33
N SER A 105 -15.11 15.41 0.01
CA SER A 105 -14.75 15.74 -1.37
C SER A 105 -13.95 14.61 -2.02
N ASP A 106 -13.97 14.51 -3.34
CA ASP A 106 -13.10 13.63 -4.09
C ASP A 106 -11.63 14.04 -3.92
N ARG A 107 -10.73 13.09 -4.11
CA ARG A 107 -9.28 13.29 -3.98
C ARG A 107 -8.61 13.24 -5.34
N ASP A 108 -7.50 13.97 -5.45
CA ASP A 108 -6.57 13.75 -6.54
C ASP A 108 -5.16 13.44 -6.02
N VAL A 109 -4.44 12.65 -6.78
CA VAL A 109 -3.07 12.25 -6.50
C VAL A 109 -2.20 12.57 -7.71
N VAL A 110 -1.10 13.24 -7.45
CA VAL A 110 0.03 13.36 -8.38
C VAL A 110 1.14 12.53 -7.78
N ALA A 111 1.69 11.59 -8.53
CA ALA A 111 2.68 10.69 -7.99
C ALA A 111 3.79 10.37 -9.00
N HIS A 112 4.95 10.04 -8.46
CA HIS A 112 6.13 9.53 -9.13
C HIS A 112 6.21 8.02 -8.92
N LEU A 113 6.24 7.26 -10.00
CA LEU A 113 6.38 5.80 -9.98
C LEU A 113 7.73 5.42 -10.57
N LYS A 114 8.44 4.52 -9.86
CA LYS A 114 9.68 3.90 -10.33
C LYS A 114 9.69 2.41 -10.07
N ILE A 115 10.11 1.63 -11.08
CA ILE A 115 10.33 0.18 -10.97
C ILE A 115 11.82 -0.11 -10.92
N THR A 116 12.20 -0.98 -9.98
CA THR A 116 13.56 -1.53 -9.89
C THR A 116 13.49 -3.04 -9.72
N GLN A 117 14.56 -3.75 -10.10
CA GLN A 117 14.66 -5.19 -9.89
C GLN A 117 16.04 -5.56 -9.34
N ASP A 118 16.06 -6.35 -8.28
CA ASP A 118 17.28 -6.95 -7.76
C ASP A 118 17.79 -8.03 -8.72
N SER A 119 19.05 -7.93 -9.12
CA SER A 119 19.65 -8.80 -10.14
C SER A 119 19.84 -10.25 -9.68
N ILE A 120 19.97 -10.49 -8.37
CA ILE A 120 20.23 -11.79 -7.76
C ILE A 120 18.90 -12.49 -7.41
N THR A 121 18.09 -11.86 -6.60
CA THR A 121 16.82 -12.44 -6.10
C THR A 121 15.68 -12.34 -7.10
N LYS A 122 15.83 -11.50 -8.14
CA LYS A 122 14.79 -11.12 -9.10
C LYS A 122 13.61 -10.39 -8.47
N MET A 123 13.63 -10.09 -7.18
CA MET A 123 12.57 -9.32 -6.55
C MET A 123 12.43 -7.97 -7.25
N MET A 124 11.22 -7.69 -7.74
CA MET A 124 10.86 -6.40 -8.31
C MET A 124 10.26 -5.53 -7.24
N THR A 125 10.69 -4.26 -7.20
CA THR A 125 10.11 -3.23 -6.34
C THR A 125 9.51 -2.14 -7.23
N VAL A 126 8.22 -1.85 -7.02
CA VAL A 126 7.57 -0.68 -7.60
C VAL A 126 7.33 0.29 -6.47
N HIS A 127 7.97 1.45 -6.52
CA HIS A 127 7.83 2.51 -5.54
C HIS A 127 7.07 3.67 -6.16
N THR A 128 6.06 4.15 -5.43
CA THR A 128 5.23 5.28 -5.84
C THR A 128 5.17 6.27 -4.68
N ILE A 129 5.60 7.49 -4.91
CA ILE A 129 5.53 8.57 -3.92
C ILE A 129 4.76 9.76 -4.47
N SER A 130 3.95 10.39 -3.61
CA SER A 130 3.19 11.58 -4.01
C SER A 130 4.12 12.78 -4.27
N GLU A 131 3.77 13.53 -5.32
CA GLU A 131 4.41 14.78 -5.73
C GLU A 131 3.36 15.90 -5.85
N PRO A 132 2.78 16.32 -4.69
CA PRO A 132 1.57 17.17 -4.68
C PRO A 132 1.76 18.52 -5.34
N ASN A 133 3.00 19.00 -5.43
CA ASN A 133 3.33 20.32 -5.95
C ASN A 133 3.79 20.30 -7.42
N LEU A 134 3.82 19.12 -8.08
CA LEU A 134 4.29 19.01 -9.47
C LEU A 134 3.39 19.73 -10.47
N ILE A 135 2.09 19.76 -10.21
CA ILE A 135 1.11 20.52 -10.98
C ILE A 135 0.18 21.29 -10.03
N PRO A 136 -0.45 22.39 -10.49
CA PRO A 136 -1.42 23.13 -9.68
C PRO A 136 -2.52 22.25 -9.10
N ALA A 137 -3.06 22.66 -7.96
CA ALA A 137 -4.22 22.00 -7.35
C ALA A 137 -5.44 22.06 -8.27
N THR A 138 -6.20 20.97 -8.33
CA THR A 138 -7.44 20.89 -9.10
C THR A 138 -8.59 21.46 -8.26
N LYS A 139 -9.39 22.34 -8.86
CA LYS A 139 -10.57 22.91 -8.19
C LYS A 139 -11.52 21.78 -7.75
N ASP A 140 -12.14 21.98 -6.58
CA ASP A 140 -13.15 21.08 -5.99
C ASP A 140 -12.63 19.67 -5.60
N LEU A 141 -11.33 19.42 -5.72
CA LEU A 141 -10.67 18.21 -5.26
C LEU A 141 -9.73 18.49 -4.08
N VAL A 142 -9.58 17.49 -3.21
CA VAL A 142 -8.56 17.54 -2.15
C VAL A 142 -7.31 16.84 -2.66
N ARG A 143 -6.22 17.59 -2.86
CA ARG A 143 -4.91 17.02 -3.21
C ARG A 143 -4.38 16.20 -2.03
N VAL A 144 -4.05 14.93 -2.28
CA VAL A 144 -3.35 14.06 -1.33
C VAL A 144 -1.95 14.65 -1.09
N PRO A 145 -1.66 15.13 0.14
CA PRO A 145 -0.39 15.79 0.40
C PRO A 145 0.77 14.81 0.55
N PHE A 146 0.48 13.57 0.97
CA PHE A 146 1.48 12.53 1.17
C PHE A 146 0.90 11.15 0.91
N SER A 147 1.59 10.37 0.08
CA SER A 147 1.44 8.92 -0.01
C SER A 147 2.79 8.31 -0.36
N ASP A 148 3.12 7.21 0.29
CA ASP A 148 4.27 6.36 0.00
C ASP A 148 3.76 4.94 -0.17
N GLU A 149 3.89 4.40 -1.36
CA GLU A 149 3.39 3.11 -1.77
C GLU A 149 4.52 2.26 -2.32
N THR A 150 4.64 1.04 -1.83
CA THR A 150 5.67 0.10 -2.30
C THR A 150 5.05 -1.28 -2.56
N TRP A 151 5.23 -1.78 -3.78
CA TRP A 151 4.97 -3.17 -4.14
C TRP A 151 6.30 -3.92 -4.18
N LYS A 152 6.45 -4.95 -3.35
CA LYS A 152 7.54 -5.92 -3.43
C LYS A 152 6.99 -7.19 -4.06
N VAL A 153 7.48 -7.52 -5.23
CA VAL A 153 7.00 -8.67 -6.01
C VAL A 153 8.13 -9.70 -6.10
N THR A 154 7.95 -10.83 -5.43
CA THR A 154 8.92 -11.93 -5.37
C THR A 154 8.44 -13.06 -6.27
N PRO A 155 9.22 -13.51 -7.27
CA PRO A 155 8.86 -14.66 -8.08
C PRO A 155 8.88 -15.93 -7.21
N LEU A 156 7.81 -16.72 -7.28
CA LEU A 156 7.72 -18.04 -6.62
C LEU A 156 7.99 -19.17 -7.61
N SER A 157 7.63 -18.94 -8.88
CA SER A 157 7.88 -19.84 -10.01
C SER A 157 7.91 -19.04 -11.31
N ALA A 158 8.06 -19.70 -12.45
CA ALA A 158 8.01 -19.05 -13.77
C ALA A 158 6.64 -18.38 -14.07
N THR A 159 5.58 -18.72 -13.35
CA THR A 159 4.21 -18.25 -13.61
C THR A 159 3.47 -17.74 -12.38
N GLU A 160 4.13 -17.67 -11.22
CA GLU A 160 3.52 -17.28 -9.97
C GLU A 160 4.43 -16.34 -9.18
N SER A 161 3.84 -15.31 -8.59
CA SER A 161 4.55 -14.31 -7.79
C SER A 161 3.83 -14.04 -6.48
N ARG A 162 4.59 -13.70 -5.43
CA ARG A 162 4.07 -13.13 -4.18
C ARG A 162 4.19 -11.63 -4.21
N ILE A 163 3.12 -10.95 -3.86
CA ILE A 163 3.09 -9.51 -3.68
C ILE A 163 3.02 -9.20 -2.20
N THR A 164 3.93 -8.35 -1.72
CA THR A 164 3.84 -7.67 -0.44
C THR A 164 3.75 -6.17 -0.72
N TYR A 165 2.63 -5.61 -0.40
CA TYR A 165 2.27 -4.21 -0.61
C TYR A 165 2.41 -3.43 0.68
N TYR A 166 2.92 -2.22 0.62
CA TYR A 166 2.96 -1.27 1.74
C TYR A 166 2.39 0.05 1.27
N LEU A 167 1.62 0.68 2.14
CA LEU A 167 1.06 2.02 1.91
C LEU A 167 1.06 2.80 3.20
N GLN A 168 1.53 4.04 3.13
CA GLN A 168 1.26 5.08 4.10
C GLN A 168 0.67 6.27 3.36
N ILE A 169 -0.46 6.79 3.83
CA ILE A 169 -1.18 7.85 3.14
C ILE A 169 -1.78 8.86 4.13
N ASP A 170 -1.57 10.14 3.86
CA ASP A 170 -2.39 11.23 4.39
C ASP A 170 -3.44 11.58 3.32
N PRO A 171 -4.71 11.30 3.53
CA PRO A 171 -5.76 11.59 2.53
C PRO A 171 -6.03 13.09 2.35
N GLY A 172 -5.41 13.93 3.15
CA GLY A 172 -5.59 15.38 3.13
C GLY A 172 -6.93 15.87 3.62
N GLY A 173 -7.00 17.19 3.87
CA GLY A 173 -8.22 17.86 4.33
C GLY A 173 -8.73 17.36 5.68
N ALA A 174 -10.01 17.60 5.95
CA ALA A 174 -10.72 17.02 7.10
C ALA A 174 -11.13 15.58 6.76
N ALA A 175 -10.26 14.61 7.04
CA ALA A 175 -10.54 13.19 6.80
C ALA A 175 -11.23 12.57 8.03
N PRO A 176 -12.53 12.27 7.98
CA PRO A 176 -13.21 11.60 9.09
C PRO A 176 -12.74 10.15 9.22
N ALA A 177 -12.93 9.54 10.40
CA ALA A 177 -12.45 8.19 10.72
C ALA A 177 -12.90 7.13 9.71
N TRP A 178 -14.14 7.23 9.18
CA TRP A 178 -14.63 6.28 8.18
C TRP A 178 -13.84 6.33 6.87
N LEU A 179 -13.35 7.52 6.47
CA LEU A 179 -12.54 7.69 5.27
C LEU A 179 -11.14 7.10 5.46
N ILE A 180 -10.55 7.30 6.65
CA ILE A 180 -9.29 6.67 7.02
C ILE A 180 -9.42 5.15 6.97
N ASN A 181 -10.48 4.58 7.56
CA ASN A 181 -10.76 3.15 7.52
C ASN A 181 -10.98 2.64 6.08
N LEU A 182 -11.63 3.44 5.22
CA LEU A 182 -11.81 3.09 3.81
C LEU A 182 -10.47 2.89 3.11
N PHE A 183 -9.54 3.82 3.26
CA PHE A 183 -8.22 3.72 2.63
C PHE A 183 -7.33 2.65 3.28
N SER A 184 -7.50 2.37 4.57
CA SER A 184 -6.65 1.43 5.29
C SER A 184 -7.05 -0.05 5.12
N THR A 185 -8.27 -0.34 4.66
CA THR A 185 -8.76 -1.72 4.59
C THR A 185 -9.52 -2.01 3.29
N LYS A 186 -10.67 -1.35 3.10
CA LYS A 186 -11.56 -1.67 1.98
C LYS A 186 -10.95 -1.35 0.61
N ALA A 187 -10.30 -0.20 0.46
CA ALA A 187 -9.74 0.21 -0.83
C ALA A 187 -8.61 -0.72 -1.31
N PRO A 188 -7.61 -1.10 -0.48
CA PRO A 188 -6.63 -2.11 -0.84
C PRO A 188 -7.26 -3.47 -1.18
N MET A 189 -8.19 -3.97 -0.35
CA MET A 189 -8.85 -5.26 -0.57
C MET A 189 -9.56 -5.31 -1.93
N GLU A 190 -10.41 -4.34 -2.21
CA GLU A 190 -11.15 -4.27 -3.47
C GLU A 190 -10.25 -4.03 -4.68
N SER A 191 -9.16 -3.27 -4.50
CA SER A 191 -8.15 -3.08 -5.56
C SER A 191 -7.45 -4.39 -5.88
N PHE A 192 -7.02 -5.16 -4.88
CA PHE A 192 -6.35 -6.44 -5.11
C PHE A 192 -7.26 -7.49 -5.76
N LYS A 193 -8.54 -7.57 -5.35
CA LYS A 193 -9.52 -8.44 -6.03
C LYS A 193 -9.60 -8.15 -7.52
N LYS A 194 -9.72 -6.89 -7.89
CA LYS A 194 -9.77 -6.46 -9.29
C LYS A 194 -8.42 -6.61 -9.99
N PHE A 195 -7.31 -6.33 -9.30
CA PHE A 195 -5.96 -6.53 -9.82
C PHE A 195 -5.71 -7.98 -10.23
N LEU A 196 -6.12 -8.96 -9.39
CA LEU A 196 -6.01 -10.39 -9.68
C LEU A 196 -6.75 -10.79 -10.98
N ILE A 197 -7.87 -10.14 -11.28
CA ILE A 197 -8.62 -10.34 -12.53
C ILE A 197 -7.92 -9.64 -13.69
N GLN A 198 -7.55 -8.37 -13.50
CA GLN A 198 -7.00 -7.54 -14.56
C GLN A 198 -5.67 -8.07 -15.11
N VAL A 199 -4.78 -8.57 -14.23
CA VAL A 199 -3.47 -9.10 -14.63
C VAL A 199 -3.57 -10.36 -15.49
N GLN A 200 -4.73 -11.05 -15.53
CA GLN A 200 -4.95 -12.22 -16.38
C GLN A 200 -5.31 -11.85 -17.83
N LYS A 201 -5.59 -10.59 -18.13
CA LYS A 201 -5.94 -10.17 -19.50
C LYS A 201 -4.79 -10.44 -20.48
N PRO A 202 -5.09 -10.87 -21.73
CA PRO A 202 -4.08 -11.23 -22.74
C PRO A 202 -3.01 -10.16 -22.95
N LYS A 203 -3.39 -8.88 -22.91
CA LYS A 203 -2.46 -7.76 -23.11
C LYS A 203 -1.30 -7.72 -22.09
N TYR A 204 -1.51 -8.23 -20.87
CA TYR A 204 -0.47 -8.32 -19.85
C TYR A 204 0.27 -9.65 -19.90
N LYS A 205 -0.45 -10.76 -20.16
CA LYS A 205 0.14 -12.11 -20.25
C LYS A 205 1.12 -12.28 -21.41
N GLN A 206 0.99 -11.46 -22.44
CA GLN A 206 1.88 -11.46 -23.61
C GLN A 206 2.90 -10.33 -23.56
N SER A 207 2.95 -9.59 -22.47
CA SER A 207 3.84 -8.43 -22.36
C SER A 207 5.31 -8.82 -22.29
N PHE A 208 6.15 -7.97 -22.86
CA PHE A 208 7.60 -7.99 -22.73
C PHE A 208 8.06 -6.63 -22.20
N ILE A 209 8.86 -6.66 -21.14
CA ILE A 209 9.49 -5.48 -20.56
C ILE A 209 10.99 -5.75 -20.49
N GLY A 210 11.76 -5.06 -21.31
CA GLY A 210 13.18 -5.32 -21.53
C GLY A 210 14.07 -5.19 -20.28
N PHE A 211 13.66 -4.43 -19.28
CA PHE A 211 14.39 -4.25 -18.02
C PHE A 211 13.94 -5.20 -16.89
N ILE A 212 12.91 -6.04 -17.10
CA ILE A 212 12.43 -7.05 -16.13
C ILE A 212 12.82 -8.44 -16.60
N ARG A 213 13.41 -9.21 -15.69
CA ARG A 213 13.74 -10.63 -15.87
C ARG A 213 12.80 -11.48 -14.97
N ASN A 214 12.02 -12.35 -15.59
CA ASN A 214 11.17 -13.33 -14.86
C ASN A 214 12.00 -14.38 -14.15
#